data_798de82e9cc7ee21fc2f46e080f02d1f
#
_entry.id   798de82e9cc7ee21fc2f46e080f02d1f
#
_cell.length_a   1.000
_cell.length_b   1.000
_cell.length_c   1.000
_cell.angle_alpha   90.00
_cell.angle_beta   90.00
_cell.angle_gamma   90.00
#
_symmetry.space_group_name_H-M   'P 1'
#
loop_
_entity.id
_entity.type
_entity.pdbx_description
1 polymer ?
#
loop_
_entity_poly.entity_id
_entity_poly.type
_entity_poly.pdbx_seq_one_letter_code
_entity_poly.pdbx_strand_id
1 'polypeptide(L)'
;VNGADLRAAAAATTAVLRPAAGRDWTVRAGDLDWSCWTTAAHIAHDLIAYAGQVSGRPEGGYLPYDLRVHADAAPAEVLTVAAAAAGILAATVDAASPDDRAWHFGPCDPGGFAAMGVAEILLHTHDLTRGLGLDWSPPAELCARVVSRLFPDAPDGRPAPVLLWLTGRAPLGDRPRRTSWTWQAART
;
A
#
# COMPACT_ATOMS: atom_id res chain seq x y z
N VAL A 1 3.10 11.30 6.94
CA VAL A 1 3.63 9.98 6.55
C VAL A 1 4.96 10.18 5.86
N ASN A 2 5.95 9.32 6.10
CA ASN A 2 7.34 9.46 5.64
C ASN A 2 7.97 8.09 5.35
N GLY A 3 9.29 8.08 5.02
CA GLY A 3 10.01 6.84 4.74
C GLY A 3 10.12 5.88 5.92
N ALA A 4 10.11 6.36 7.16
CA ALA A 4 10.10 5.48 8.33
C ALA A 4 8.78 4.69 8.43
N ASP A 5 7.64 5.30 8.07
CA ASP A 5 6.33 4.63 8.04
C ASP A 5 6.28 3.54 6.96
N LEU A 6 6.87 3.80 5.78
CA LEU A 6 7.00 2.79 4.70
C LEU A 6 7.83 1.58 5.16
N ARG A 7 8.98 1.82 5.80
CA ARG A 7 9.82 0.75 6.34
C ARG A 7 9.09 -0.05 7.44
N ALA A 8 8.35 0.62 8.31
CA ALA A 8 7.57 -0.03 9.36
C ALA A 8 6.45 -0.90 8.78
N ALA A 9 5.73 -0.41 7.77
CA ALA A 9 4.69 -1.18 7.06
C ALA A 9 5.29 -2.42 6.38
N ALA A 10 6.40 -2.28 5.64
CA ALA A 10 7.08 -3.39 4.98
C ALA A 10 7.60 -4.44 5.99
N ALA A 11 8.12 -4.00 7.15
CA ALA A 11 8.56 -4.90 8.20
C ALA A 11 7.39 -5.71 8.79
N ALA A 12 6.25 -5.05 9.08
CA ALA A 12 5.04 -5.71 9.58
C ALA A 12 4.51 -6.76 8.58
N THR A 13 4.48 -6.40 7.28
CA THR A 13 4.09 -7.30 6.18
C THR A 13 5.01 -8.52 6.09
N THR A 14 6.33 -8.28 6.11
CA THR A 14 7.33 -9.35 6.04
C THR A 14 7.20 -10.29 7.24
N ALA A 15 6.98 -9.76 8.43
CA ALA A 15 6.85 -10.55 9.66
C ALA A 15 5.66 -11.54 9.60
N VAL A 16 4.52 -11.12 9.04
CA VAL A 16 3.32 -11.98 8.95
C VAL A 16 3.35 -12.92 7.75
N LEU A 17 3.86 -12.48 6.59
CA LEU A 17 3.74 -13.25 5.34
C LEU A 17 4.91 -14.20 5.10
N ARG A 18 6.13 -13.87 5.54
CA ARG A 18 7.31 -14.73 5.31
C ARG A 18 7.17 -16.15 5.89
N PRO A 19 6.61 -16.36 7.11
CA PRO A 19 6.37 -17.72 7.62
C PRO A 19 5.38 -18.53 6.77
N ALA A 20 4.52 -17.85 6.01
CA ALA A 20 3.52 -18.47 5.13
C ALA A 20 3.99 -18.60 3.66
N ALA A 21 5.24 -18.30 3.34
CA ALA A 21 5.76 -18.35 1.97
C ALA A 21 5.71 -19.77 1.34
N GLY A 22 5.64 -20.81 2.16
CA GLY A 22 5.47 -22.20 1.69
C GLY A 22 4.02 -22.63 1.45
N ARG A 23 3.03 -21.76 1.68
CA ARG A 23 1.60 -22.06 1.39
C ARG A 23 1.33 -21.90 -0.11
N ASP A 24 0.13 -22.28 -0.53
CA ASP A 24 -0.35 -22.05 -1.89
C ASP A 24 -0.72 -20.57 -2.08
N TRP A 25 0.07 -19.84 -2.86
CA TRP A 25 -0.16 -18.43 -3.20
C TRP A 25 -0.96 -18.23 -4.48
N THR A 26 -1.45 -19.30 -5.10
CA THR A 26 -2.37 -19.22 -6.25
C THR A 26 -3.80 -18.93 -5.81
N VAL A 27 -4.11 -19.09 -4.52
CA VAL A 27 -5.41 -18.77 -3.93
C VAL A 27 -5.70 -17.27 -4.03
N ARG A 28 -6.98 -16.91 -4.06
CA ARG A 28 -7.42 -15.50 -4.11
C ARG A 28 -6.99 -14.74 -2.85
N ALA A 29 -6.55 -13.51 -3.02
CA ALA A 29 -6.24 -12.60 -1.94
C ALA A 29 -7.53 -11.97 -1.38
N GLY A 30 -8.09 -12.57 -0.33
CA GLY A 30 -9.36 -12.12 0.24
C GLY A 30 -10.48 -12.09 -0.80
N ASP A 31 -11.09 -10.91 -0.98
CA ASP A 31 -12.20 -10.72 -1.92
C ASP A 31 -11.74 -10.18 -3.30
N LEU A 32 -10.43 -10.08 -3.54
CA LEU A 32 -9.89 -9.64 -4.83
C LEU A 32 -9.99 -10.76 -5.88
N ASP A 33 -10.06 -10.39 -7.16
CA ASP A 33 -9.98 -11.36 -8.26
C ASP A 33 -8.54 -11.83 -8.54
N TRP A 34 -7.57 -11.27 -7.84
CA TRP A 34 -6.15 -11.60 -7.94
C TRP A 34 -5.74 -12.70 -6.98
N SER A 35 -4.75 -13.49 -7.39
CA SER A 35 -4.09 -14.44 -6.48
C SER A 35 -3.25 -13.69 -5.43
N CYS A 36 -2.91 -14.39 -4.36
CA CYS A 36 -1.98 -13.85 -3.36
C CYS A 36 -0.62 -13.52 -4.00
N TRP A 37 -0.13 -14.34 -4.91
CA TRP A 37 1.11 -14.05 -5.63
C TRP A 37 1.01 -12.75 -6.44
N THR A 38 -0.04 -12.58 -7.23
CA THR A 38 -0.28 -11.39 -8.05
C THR A 38 -0.43 -10.14 -7.19
N THR A 39 -1.15 -10.25 -6.07
CA THR A 39 -1.36 -9.13 -5.14
C THR A 39 -0.04 -8.68 -4.50
N ALA A 40 0.83 -9.62 -4.11
CA ALA A 40 2.16 -9.28 -3.57
C ALA A 40 3.06 -8.63 -4.63
N ALA A 41 3.02 -9.11 -5.87
CA ALA A 41 3.76 -8.49 -6.99
C ALA A 41 3.23 -7.08 -7.31
N HIS A 42 1.93 -6.85 -7.18
CA HIS A 42 1.31 -5.53 -7.35
C HIS A 42 1.79 -4.52 -6.30
N ILE A 43 1.95 -4.92 -5.04
CA ILE A 43 2.56 -4.04 -4.02
C ILE A 43 3.91 -3.51 -4.53
N ALA A 44 4.79 -4.39 -5.03
CA ALA A 44 6.10 -3.98 -5.53
C ALA A 44 6.00 -3.02 -6.72
N HIS A 45 5.06 -3.29 -7.66
CA HIS A 45 4.81 -2.44 -8.82
C HIS A 45 4.43 -1.02 -8.41
N ASP A 46 3.44 -0.86 -7.53
CA ASP A 46 2.94 0.46 -7.14
C ASP A 46 3.99 1.26 -6.36
N LEU A 47 4.74 0.61 -5.46
CA LEU A 47 5.79 1.29 -4.71
C LEU A 47 6.92 1.80 -5.62
N ILE A 48 7.28 1.07 -6.67
CA ILE A 48 8.27 1.53 -7.68
C ILE A 48 7.68 2.64 -8.55
N ALA A 49 6.40 2.53 -8.95
CA ALA A 49 5.73 3.60 -9.67
C ALA A 49 5.71 4.90 -8.86
N TYR A 50 5.39 4.84 -7.57
CA TYR A 50 5.41 6.00 -6.67
C TYR A 50 6.82 6.56 -6.47
N ALA A 51 7.83 5.71 -6.32
CA ALA A 51 9.23 6.16 -6.23
C ALA A 51 9.66 6.89 -7.51
N GLY A 52 9.27 6.38 -8.67
CA GLY A 52 9.50 7.03 -9.96
C GLY A 52 8.83 8.40 -10.04
N GLN A 53 7.56 8.50 -9.63
CA GLN A 53 6.85 9.78 -9.59
C GLN A 53 7.56 10.80 -8.71
N VAL A 54 7.91 10.45 -7.47
CA VAL A 54 8.62 11.35 -6.55
C VAL A 54 9.98 11.76 -7.12
N SER A 55 10.72 10.84 -7.71
CA SER A 55 12.06 11.11 -8.27
C SER A 55 12.01 11.93 -9.56
N GLY A 56 11.09 11.57 -10.47
CA GLY A 56 10.97 12.17 -11.80
C GLY A 56 10.15 13.48 -11.85
N ARG A 57 9.27 13.67 -10.88
CA ARG A 57 8.40 14.86 -10.72
C ARG A 57 7.61 15.21 -11.99
N PRO A 58 6.94 14.27 -12.67
CA PRO A 58 6.14 14.58 -13.84
C PRO A 58 4.94 15.45 -13.44
N GLU A 59 4.59 16.43 -14.29
CA GLU A 59 3.47 17.34 -14.07
C GLU A 59 2.12 16.74 -14.51
N GLY A 60 2.14 15.73 -15.38
CA GLY A 60 0.95 15.06 -15.90
C GLY A 60 1.22 13.60 -16.22
N GLY A 61 0.37 12.71 -15.72
CA GLY A 61 0.47 11.27 -15.94
C GLY A 61 1.55 10.56 -15.15
N TYR A 62 1.48 9.24 -15.16
CA TYR A 62 2.53 8.36 -14.63
C TYR A 62 3.66 8.21 -15.64
N LEU A 63 4.88 7.98 -15.14
CA LEU A 63 6.02 7.65 -15.99
C LEU A 63 5.75 6.33 -16.73
N PRO A 64 6.08 6.23 -18.04
CA PRO A 64 5.67 5.13 -18.91
C PRO A 64 6.55 3.88 -18.75
N TYR A 65 6.56 3.28 -17.57
CA TYR A 65 7.23 2.00 -17.30
C TYR A 65 6.46 1.15 -16.30
N ASP A 66 6.71 -0.16 -16.30
CA ASP A 66 6.14 -1.12 -15.35
C ASP A 66 7.23 -1.95 -14.70
N LEU A 67 7.12 -2.19 -13.39
CA LEU A 67 7.85 -3.26 -12.73
C LEU A 67 7.10 -4.58 -12.96
N ARG A 68 7.81 -5.61 -13.43
CA ARG A 68 7.28 -6.97 -13.50
C ARG A 68 8.15 -7.91 -12.68
N VAL A 69 7.56 -8.58 -11.71
CA VAL A 69 8.20 -9.70 -11.03
C VAL A 69 8.20 -10.90 -11.99
N HIS A 70 9.29 -11.66 -12.04
CA HIS A 70 9.38 -12.86 -12.88
C HIS A 70 8.29 -13.85 -12.47
N ALA A 71 7.57 -14.40 -13.45
CA ALA A 71 6.39 -15.23 -13.22
C ALA A 71 6.67 -16.54 -12.46
N ASP A 72 7.91 -17.00 -12.50
CA ASP A 72 8.41 -18.18 -11.80
C ASP A 72 9.01 -17.89 -10.41
N ALA A 73 9.02 -16.61 -9.98
CA ALA A 73 9.52 -16.24 -8.67
C ALA A 73 8.68 -16.88 -7.54
N ALA A 74 9.37 -17.51 -6.62
CA ALA A 74 8.73 -18.09 -5.43
C ALA A 74 8.14 -17.00 -4.52
N PRO A 75 7.10 -17.27 -3.71
CA PRO A 75 6.48 -16.28 -2.84
C PRO A 75 7.46 -15.53 -1.92
N ALA A 76 8.49 -16.22 -1.41
CA ALA A 76 9.53 -15.60 -0.59
C ALA A 76 10.35 -14.55 -1.36
N GLU A 77 10.57 -14.78 -2.67
CA GLU A 77 11.28 -13.86 -3.56
C GLU A 77 10.40 -12.66 -3.88
N VAL A 78 9.10 -12.88 -4.17
CA VAL A 78 8.13 -11.78 -4.39
C VAL A 78 8.06 -10.87 -3.16
N LEU A 79 8.02 -11.42 -1.94
CA LEU A 79 8.07 -10.64 -0.70
C LEU A 79 9.37 -9.85 -0.56
N THR A 80 10.49 -10.41 -1.02
CA THR A 80 11.77 -9.70 -1.04
C THR A 80 11.76 -8.53 -2.02
N VAL A 81 11.16 -8.71 -3.20
CA VAL A 81 10.98 -7.62 -4.20
C VAL A 81 10.08 -6.53 -3.63
N ALA A 82 8.96 -6.87 -3.00
CA ALA A 82 8.07 -5.89 -2.38
C ALA A 82 8.76 -5.10 -1.24
N ALA A 83 9.55 -5.77 -0.41
CA ALA A 83 10.33 -5.12 0.64
C ALA A 83 11.42 -4.18 0.07
N ALA A 84 12.08 -4.60 -1.01
CA ALA A 84 13.06 -3.77 -1.70
C ALA A 84 12.40 -2.53 -2.33
N ALA A 85 11.25 -2.68 -2.99
CA ALA A 85 10.47 -1.57 -3.55
C ALA A 85 10.05 -0.57 -2.47
N ALA A 86 9.61 -1.06 -1.30
CA ALA A 86 9.30 -0.19 -0.14
C ALA A 86 10.54 0.57 0.35
N GLY A 87 11.71 -0.07 0.38
CA GLY A 87 12.98 0.56 0.72
C GLY A 87 13.37 1.67 -0.26
N ILE A 88 13.18 1.42 -1.57
CA ILE A 88 13.45 2.41 -2.63
C ILE A 88 12.52 3.61 -2.48
N LEU A 89 11.20 3.40 -2.35
CA LEU A 89 10.25 4.49 -2.15
C LEU A 89 10.57 5.28 -0.87
N ALA A 90 10.90 4.58 0.22
CA ALA A 90 11.25 5.22 1.48
C ALA A 90 12.49 6.13 1.34
N ALA A 91 13.54 5.64 0.69
CA ALA A 91 14.75 6.42 0.44
C ALA A 91 14.48 7.64 -0.47
N THR A 92 13.64 7.45 -1.50
CA THR A 92 13.26 8.52 -2.42
C THR A 92 12.45 9.61 -1.71
N VAL A 93 11.48 9.21 -0.88
CA VAL A 93 10.68 10.16 -0.07
C VAL A 93 11.55 10.91 0.93
N ASP A 94 12.49 10.23 1.61
CA ASP A 94 13.37 10.87 2.60
C ASP A 94 14.37 11.86 1.95
N ALA A 95 14.73 11.66 0.69
CA ALA A 95 15.61 12.53 -0.08
C ALA A 95 14.89 13.72 -0.76
N ALA A 96 13.57 13.65 -0.90
CA ALA A 96 12.78 14.66 -1.61
C ALA A 96 12.55 15.91 -0.73
N SER A 97 12.42 17.08 -1.37
CA SER A 97 11.97 18.29 -0.69
C SER A 97 10.48 18.20 -0.36
N PRO A 98 10.03 18.69 0.79
CA PRO A 98 8.59 18.83 1.10
C PRO A 98 7.81 19.63 0.07
N ASP A 99 8.49 20.50 -0.68
CA ASP A 99 7.91 21.35 -1.72
C ASP A 99 7.86 20.68 -3.10
N ASP A 100 8.52 19.51 -3.26
CA ASP A 100 8.45 18.76 -4.51
C ASP A 100 7.01 18.31 -4.78
N ARG A 101 6.62 18.33 -6.06
CA ARG A 101 5.32 17.88 -6.52
C ARG A 101 5.48 16.95 -7.71
N ALA A 102 4.67 15.89 -7.71
CA ALA A 102 4.54 14.98 -8.83
C ALA A 102 3.07 14.66 -9.07
N TRP A 103 2.73 14.25 -10.27
CA TRP A 103 1.35 13.98 -10.63
C TRP A 103 0.80 12.70 -9.98
N HIS A 104 -0.33 12.81 -9.30
CA HIS A 104 -1.24 11.72 -8.93
C HIS A 104 -2.67 12.26 -8.93
N PHE A 105 -3.30 12.33 -10.12
CA PHE A 105 -4.60 12.98 -10.34
C PHE A 105 -4.65 14.44 -9.82
N GLY A 106 -3.49 15.10 -9.83
CA GLY A 106 -3.20 16.41 -9.33
C GLY A 106 -1.82 16.48 -8.70
N PRO A 107 -1.35 17.66 -8.25
CA PRO A 107 -0.04 17.81 -7.62
C PRO A 107 -0.02 17.13 -6.25
N CYS A 108 0.83 16.12 -6.08
CA CYS A 108 0.99 15.35 -4.85
C CYS A 108 2.40 15.55 -4.28
N ASP A 109 2.51 15.79 -2.98
CA ASP A 109 3.76 15.90 -2.26
C ASP A 109 4.38 14.53 -1.92
N PRO A 110 5.67 14.44 -1.53
CA PRO A 110 6.30 13.18 -1.14
C PRO A 110 5.58 12.47 0.02
N GLY A 111 5.01 13.23 0.97
CA GLY A 111 4.22 12.67 2.08
C GLY A 111 2.92 12.02 1.63
N GLY A 112 2.32 12.51 0.54
CA GLY A 112 1.17 11.89 -0.11
C GLY A 112 1.53 10.56 -0.77
N PHE A 113 2.63 10.52 -1.52
CA PHE A 113 3.14 9.26 -2.08
C PHE A 113 3.53 8.24 -1.00
N ALA A 114 4.16 8.70 0.09
CA ALA A 114 4.44 7.83 1.23
C ALA A 114 3.16 7.26 1.86
N ALA A 115 2.10 8.08 2.00
CA ALA A 115 0.84 7.64 2.57
C ALA A 115 0.12 6.62 1.68
N MET A 116 0.14 6.82 0.35
CA MET A 116 -0.36 5.83 -0.60
C MET A 116 0.44 4.53 -0.52
N GLY A 117 1.76 4.61 -0.52
CA GLY A 117 2.62 3.43 -0.40
C GLY A 117 2.36 2.63 0.89
N VAL A 118 2.21 3.31 2.04
CA VAL A 118 1.81 2.64 3.29
C VAL A 118 0.42 2.02 3.16
N ALA A 119 -0.53 2.71 2.53
CA ALA A 119 -1.88 2.18 2.30
C ALA A 119 -1.84 0.91 1.44
N GLU A 120 -1.13 0.92 0.29
CA GLU A 120 -0.95 -0.26 -0.57
C GLU A 120 -0.39 -1.45 0.20
N ILE A 121 0.68 -1.23 0.97
CA ILE A 121 1.29 -2.29 1.77
C ILE A 121 0.28 -2.86 2.78
N LEU A 122 -0.38 -2.02 3.58
CA LEU A 122 -1.27 -2.48 4.65
C LEU A 122 -2.54 -3.15 4.12
N LEU A 123 -3.16 -2.55 3.10
CA LEU A 123 -4.41 -3.04 2.53
C LEU A 123 -4.21 -4.37 1.82
N HIS A 124 -3.17 -4.48 1.01
CA HIS A 124 -2.87 -5.73 0.32
C HIS A 124 -2.30 -6.80 1.26
N THR A 125 -1.60 -6.44 2.33
CA THR A 125 -1.26 -7.39 3.39
C THR A 125 -2.52 -7.96 4.05
N HIS A 126 -3.53 -7.13 4.31
CA HIS A 126 -4.82 -7.59 4.80
C HIS A 126 -5.48 -8.56 3.82
N ASP A 127 -5.50 -8.25 2.52
CA ASP A 127 -6.07 -9.12 1.49
C ASP A 127 -5.32 -10.46 1.41
N LEU A 128 -3.98 -10.42 1.42
CA LEU A 128 -3.10 -11.60 1.43
C LEU A 128 -3.32 -12.48 2.66
N THR A 129 -3.38 -11.91 3.86
CA THR A 129 -3.56 -12.67 5.09
C THR A 129 -4.91 -13.36 5.14
N ARG A 130 -5.98 -12.73 4.62
CA ARG A 130 -7.28 -13.37 4.45
C ARG A 130 -7.23 -14.53 3.47
N GLY A 131 -6.60 -14.35 2.32
CA GLY A 131 -6.46 -15.40 1.31
C GLY A 131 -5.66 -16.61 1.84
N LEU A 132 -4.60 -16.35 2.56
CA LEU A 132 -3.73 -17.36 3.15
C LEU A 132 -4.24 -17.92 4.49
N GLY A 133 -5.39 -17.49 5.01
CA GLY A 133 -5.94 -17.97 6.28
C GLY A 133 -5.07 -17.60 7.49
N LEU A 134 -4.50 -16.41 7.50
CA LEU A 134 -3.68 -15.88 8.60
C LEU A 134 -4.50 -14.88 9.42
N ASP A 135 -4.32 -14.88 10.73
CA ASP A 135 -4.86 -13.86 11.62
C ASP A 135 -3.91 -12.66 11.66
N TRP A 136 -4.40 -11.50 11.23
CA TRP A 136 -3.62 -10.27 11.21
C TRP A 136 -4.53 -9.03 11.16
N SER A 137 -4.07 -7.97 11.81
CA SER A 137 -4.71 -6.66 11.76
C SER A 137 -3.66 -5.59 11.44
N PRO A 138 -3.95 -4.64 10.55
CA PRO A 138 -3.02 -3.56 10.24
C PRO A 138 -2.64 -2.76 11.49
N PRO A 139 -1.35 -2.34 11.64
CA PRO A 139 -0.90 -1.54 12.76
C PRO A 139 -1.69 -0.23 12.90
N ALA A 140 -2.31 -0.01 14.05
CA ALA A 140 -3.25 1.08 14.26
C ALA A 140 -2.63 2.47 14.04
N GLU A 141 -1.37 2.68 14.45
CA GLU A 141 -0.68 3.95 14.27
C GLU A 141 -0.44 4.29 12.78
N LEU A 142 -0.04 3.30 11.97
CA LEU A 142 0.13 3.49 10.53
C LEU A 142 -1.22 3.76 9.86
N CYS A 143 -2.27 3.02 10.24
CA CYS A 143 -3.63 3.28 9.77
C CYS A 143 -4.09 4.71 10.10
N ALA A 144 -3.84 5.19 11.32
CA ALA A 144 -4.20 6.55 11.73
C ALA A 144 -3.53 7.61 10.84
N ARG A 145 -2.23 7.45 10.56
CA ARG A 145 -1.48 8.37 9.70
C ARG A 145 -1.97 8.36 8.25
N VAL A 146 -2.26 7.17 7.71
CA VAL A 146 -2.84 7.00 6.37
C VAL A 146 -4.23 7.65 6.30
N VAL A 147 -5.12 7.34 7.25
CA VAL A 147 -6.48 7.91 7.29
C VAL A 147 -6.42 9.43 7.35
N SER A 148 -5.65 9.99 8.27
CA SER A 148 -5.50 11.45 8.41
C SER A 148 -4.95 12.12 7.15
N ARG A 149 -4.07 11.43 6.39
CA ARG A 149 -3.45 12.01 5.20
C ARG A 149 -4.29 11.86 3.94
N LEU A 150 -4.96 10.73 3.75
CA LEU A 150 -5.63 10.39 2.50
C LEU A 150 -7.15 10.53 2.53
N PHE A 151 -7.76 10.59 3.72
CA PHE A 151 -9.21 10.60 3.89
C PHE A 151 -9.63 11.71 4.88
N PRO A 152 -9.64 12.98 4.46
CA PRO A 152 -9.93 14.12 5.35
C PRO A 152 -11.32 14.05 5.99
N ASP A 153 -12.28 13.40 5.32
CA ASP A 153 -13.67 13.25 5.79
C ASP A 153 -13.91 11.88 6.47
N ALA A 154 -12.84 11.24 6.97
CA ALA A 154 -12.97 9.96 7.66
C ALA A 154 -13.79 10.10 8.94
N PRO A 155 -14.67 9.13 9.27
CA PRO A 155 -15.39 9.15 10.54
C PRO A 155 -14.43 8.85 11.69
N ASP A 156 -14.81 9.32 12.89
CA ASP A 156 -14.15 8.92 14.13
C ASP A 156 -14.26 7.41 14.34
N GLY A 157 -13.22 6.84 14.94
CA GLY A 157 -13.18 5.41 15.25
C GLY A 157 -11.77 4.83 15.40
N ARG A 158 -11.71 3.53 15.64
CA ARG A 158 -10.42 2.82 15.66
C ARG A 158 -9.79 2.83 14.26
N PRO A 159 -8.51 3.23 14.10
CA PRO A 159 -7.94 3.53 12.80
C PRO A 159 -7.97 2.36 11.79
N ALA A 160 -7.65 1.14 12.23
CA ALA A 160 -7.60 -0.01 11.32
C ALA A 160 -9.00 -0.38 10.76
N PRO A 161 -10.07 -0.54 11.59
CA PRO A 161 -11.43 -0.70 11.08
C PRO A 161 -11.90 0.44 10.17
N VAL A 162 -11.57 1.70 10.51
CA VAL A 162 -11.91 2.87 9.68
C VAL A 162 -11.23 2.79 8.32
N LEU A 163 -9.93 2.50 8.27
CA LEU A 163 -9.20 2.35 7.01
C LEU A 163 -9.77 1.24 6.13
N LEU A 164 -10.04 0.06 6.71
CA LEU A 164 -10.63 -1.08 5.98
C LEU A 164 -12.02 -0.77 5.44
N TRP A 165 -12.83 -0.01 6.19
CA TRP A 165 -14.13 0.43 5.72
C TRP A 165 -14.01 1.46 4.59
N LEU A 166 -13.18 2.49 4.77
CA LEU A 166 -12.95 3.55 3.77
C LEU A 166 -12.51 2.96 2.42
N THR A 167 -11.80 1.84 2.44
CA THR A 167 -11.25 1.17 1.26
C THR A 167 -12.06 -0.07 0.83
N GLY A 168 -13.29 -0.19 1.32
CA GLY A 168 -14.24 -1.22 0.87
C GLY A 168 -13.87 -2.66 1.26
N ARG A 169 -13.09 -2.87 2.32
CA ARG A 169 -12.66 -4.22 2.76
C ARG A 169 -13.51 -4.80 3.89
N ALA A 170 -14.14 -3.95 4.69
CA ALA A 170 -14.96 -4.38 5.82
C ALA A 170 -16.12 -3.42 6.08
N PRO A 171 -17.20 -3.82 6.76
CA PRO A 171 -18.18 -2.91 7.33
C PRO A 171 -17.58 -2.16 8.53
N LEU A 172 -18.21 -1.05 8.97
CA LEU A 172 -17.81 -0.28 10.15
C LEU A 172 -19.03 -0.06 11.06
N GLY A 173 -19.16 -0.86 12.12
CA GLY A 173 -20.38 -0.90 12.93
C GLY A 173 -21.59 -1.20 12.05
N ASP A 174 -22.62 -0.36 12.12
CA ASP A 174 -23.84 -0.49 11.30
C ASP A 174 -23.67 0.02 9.85
N ARG A 175 -22.51 0.56 9.48
CA ARG A 175 -22.24 1.03 8.13
C ARG A 175 -21.87 -0.15 7.24
N PRO A 176 -22.59 -0.42 6.12
CA PRO A 176 -22.23 -1.50 5.23
C PRO A 176 -20.87 -1.23 4.56
N ARG A 177 -20.25 -2.30 4.08
CA ARG A 177 -19.04 -2.24 3.26
C ARG A 177 -19.24 -1.30 2.06
N ARG A 178 -18.27 -0.43 1.80
CA ARG A 178 -18.30 0.46 0.64
C ARG A 178 -18.03 -0.33 -0.65
N THR A 179 -18.77 0.00 -1.70
CA THR A 179 -18.61 -0.58 -3.03
C THR A 179 -17.75 0.27 -3.96
N SER A 180 -17.55 1.54 -3.60
CA SER A 180 -16.65 2.46 -4.29
C SER A 180 -15.94 3.36 -3.29
N TRP A 181 -14.71 3.73 -3.60
CA TRP A 181 -13.91 4.60 -2.77
C TRP A 181 -12.79 5.26 -3.59
N THR A 182 -12.30 6.36 -3.08
CA THR A 182 -11.11 7.03 -3.58
C THR A 182 -10.42 7.73 -2.42
N TRP A 183 -9.12 7.94 -2.53
CA TRP A 183 -8.37 8.75 -1.60
C TRP A 183 -7.99 10.10 -2.19
N GLN A 184 -7.60 11.05 -1.33
CA GLN A 184 -7.15 12.37 -1.71
C GLN A 184 -5.66 12.51 -1.42
N ALA A 185 -4.82 12.07 -2.37
CA ALA A 185 -3.37 12.17 -2.23
C ALA A 185 -2.84 13.54 -2.66
N ALA A 186 -3.38 14.10 -3.75
CA ALA A 186 -3.06 15.45 -4.19
C ALA A 186 -3.57 16.49 -3.15
N ARG A 187 -2.74 17.50 -2.89
CA ARG A 187 -3.12 18.67 -2.10
C ARG A 187 -2.84 19.93 -2.92
N THR A 188 -3.86 20.76 -3.04
CA THR A 188 -3.75 22.11 -3.60
C THR A 188 -3.05 23.04 -2.62
#